data_26b12ceaa8490f0831f645c008ba463f
#
_entry.id   26b12ceaa8490f0831f645c008ba463f
#
_cell.length_a   1.000
_cell.length_b   1.000
_cell.length_c   1.000
_cell.angle_alpha   90.00
_cell.angle_beta   90.00
_cell.angle_gamma   90.00
#
_symmetry.space_group_name_H-M   'P 1'
#
loop_
_entity.id
_entity.type
_entity.pdbx_description
1 polymer ?
#
loop_
_entity_poly.entity_id
_entity_poly.type
_entity_poly.pdbx_seq_one_letter_code
_entity_poly.pdbx_strand_id
1 'polypeptide(L)'
;MAALREVRDVELQQVWDGVAARSVHGERLTLALVELDPNSVVPEHSHDHEQLGLVVHGSLRFRVGDETRDLSAGGTWRIPSNVPHEVHVGPEGAIVVDVFAPTRDDWRERDRVERAPRWPRPS
;
A
#
# COMPACT_ATOMS: atom_id res chain seq x y z
N MET A 1 16.95 -16.43 -4.25
CA MET A 1 16.39 -15.19 -3.67
C MET A 1 16.84 -15.06 -2.23
N ALA A 2 17.32 -13.89 -1.83
CA ALA A 2 17.71 -13.65 -0.46
C ALA A 2 16.49 -13.62 0.45
N ALA A 3 16.58 -14.25 1.62
CA ALA A 3 15.50 -14.24 2.62
C ALA A 3 15.46 -12.93 3.41
N LEU A 4 16.59 -12.23 3.50
CA LEU A 4 16.71 -10.99 4.28
C LEU A 4 17.11 -9.83 3.36
N ARG A 5 16.32 -8.75 3.39
CA ARG A 5 16.55 -7.59 2.53
C ARG A 5 16.12 -6.32 3.26
N GLU A 6 16.76 -5.22 2.90
CA GLU A 6 16.29 -3.90 3.29
C GLU A 6 15.15 -3.47 2.34
N VAL A 7 14.09 -2.89 2.87
CA VAL A 7 12.97 -2.48 2.03
C VAL A 7 13.39 -1.44 0.98
N ARG A 8 14.37 -0.60 1.31
CA ARG A 8 14.89 0.40 0.37
C ARG A 8 15.50 -0.19 -0.89
N ASP A 9 15.94 -1.46 -0.82
CA ASP A 9 16.56 -2.17 -1.93
C ASP A 9 15.55 -2.98 -2.75
N VAL A 10 14.29 -2.99 -2.31
CA VAL A 10 13.21 -3.61 -3.06
C VAL A 10 12.76 -2.63 -4.14
N GLU A 11 12.54 -3.14 -5.34
CA GLU A 11 12.11 -2.35 -6.49
C GLU A 11 10.80 -1.62 -6.20
N LEU A 12 10.75 -0.33 -6.53
CA LEU A 12 9.53 0.48 -6.41
C LEU A 12 8.76 0.39 -7.72
N GLN A 13 7.48 0.06 -7.64
CA GLN A 13 6.63 -0.12 -8.81
C GLN A 13 5.37 0.73 -8.71
N GLN A 14 4.94 1.30 -9.83
CA GLN A 14 3.69 2.07 -9.90
C GLN A 14 2.52 1.09 -9.89
N VAL A 15 1.62 1.22 -8.91
CA VAL A 15 0.46 0.31 -8.80
C VAL A 15 -0.86 1.01 -9.10
N TRP A 16 -0.93 2.32 -8.89
CA TRP A 16 -2.02 3.22 -9.26
C TRP A 16 -1.43 4.59 -9.58
N ASP A 17 -2.24 5.45 -10.15
CA ASP A 17 -1.86 6.84 -10.31
C ASP A 17 -1.63 7.46 -8.91
N GLY A 18 -0.43 7.99 -8.68
CA GLY A 18 -0.05 8.56 -7.39
C GLY A 18 0.28 7.54 -6.30
N VAL A 19 0.36 6.24 -6.62
CA VAL A 19 0.61 5.18 -5.65
C VAL A 19 1.70 4.24 -6.16
N ALA A 20 2.77 4.09 -5.39
CA ALA A 20 3.87 3.18 -5.72
C ALA A 20 4.19 2.29 -4.53
N ALA A 21 4.62 1.07 -4.80
CA ALA A 21 4.83 0.06 -3.76
C ALA A 21 6.15 -0.68 -3.94
N ARG A 22 6.76 -1.02 -2.80
CA ARG A 22 7.88 -1.96 -2.71
C ARG A 22 7.32 -3.24 -2.10
N SER A 23 7.28 -4.31 -2.88
CA SER A 23 6.57 -5.53 -2.51
C SER A 23 7.52 -6.70 -2.29
N VAL A 24 7.32 -7.40 -1.18
CA VAL A 24 8.00 -8.66 -0.88
C VAL A 24 6.96 -9.76 -1.00
N HIS A 25 7.18 -10.65 -1.97
CA HIS A 25 6.23 -11.73 -2.26
C HIS A 25 6.71 -13.03 -1.62
N GLY A 26 5.87 -13.59 -0.76
CA GLY A 26 6.06 -14.95 -0.25
C GLY A 26 5.34 -15.96 -1.13
N GLU A 27 5.13 -17.16 -0.62
CA GLU A 27 4.37 -18.17 -1.32
C GLU A 27 2.87 -17.92 -1.26
N ARG A 28 2.38 -17.35 -0.14
CA ARG A 28 0.95 -17.17 0.12
C ARG A 28 0.57 -15.72 0.39
N LEU A 29 1.55 -14.87 0.67
CA LEU A 29 1.32 -13.50 1.09
C LEU A 29 2.22 -12.55 0.32
N THR A 30 1.75 -11.32 0.17
CA THR A 30 2.58 -10.20 -0.26
C THR A 30 2.56 -9.14 0.83
N LEU A 31 3.75 -8.69 1.24
CA LEU A 31 3.93 -7.54 2.12
C LEU A 31 4.36 -6.37 1.24
N ALA A 32 3.65 -5.25 1.33
CA ALA A 32 3.97 -4.07 0.54
C ALA A 32 4.14 -2.85 1.43
N LEU A 33 5.22 -2.11 1.21
CA LEU A 33 5.37 -0.76 1.72
C LEU A 33 4.91 0.18 0.60
N VAL A 34 3.85 0.93 0.87
CA VAL A 34 3.16 1.73 -0.14
C VAL A 34 3.36 3.20 0.13
N GLU A 35 3.80 3.92 -0.90
CA GLU A 35 3.98 5.38 -0.88
C GLU A 35 2.82 6.00 -1.67
N LEU A 36 2.04 6.83 -0.99
CA LEU A 36 0.89 7.50 -1.60
C LEU A 36 1.16 9.00 -1.69
N ASP A 37 1.03 9.56 -2.89
CA ASP A 37 1.26 10.97 -3.13
C ASP A 37 0.21 11.83 -2.43
N PRO A 38 0.57 13.09 -2.04
CA PRO A 38 -0.41 14.02 -1.48
C PRO A 38 -1.63 14.17 -2.37
N ASN A 39 -2.81 14.14 -1.75
CA ASN A 39 -4.09 14.36 -2.40
C ASN A 39 -4.45 13.36 -3.49
N SER A 40 -3.74 12.24 -3.57
CA SER A 40 -4.08 11.18 -4.53
C SER A 40 -5.34 10.44 -4.11
N VAL A 41 -5.98 9.79 -5.07
CA VAL A 41 -7.20 9.04 -4.85
C VAL A 41 -7.03 7.66 -5.44
N VAL A 42 -7.28 6.64 -4.63
CA VAL A 42 -7.47 5.28 -5.13
C VAL A 42 -8.98 5.11 -5.24
N PRO A 43 -9.53 5.10 -6.47
CA PRO A 43 -10.98 5.04 -6.64
C PRO A 43 -11.56 3.72 -6.15
N GLU A 44 -12.86 3.71 -5.91
CA GLU A 44 -13.54 2.51 -5.44
C GLU A 44 -13.22 1.32 -6.33
N HIS A 45 -12.76 0.25 -5.71
CA HIS A 45 -12.45 -1.01 -6.40
C HIS A 45 -12.58 -2.16 -5.41
N SER A 46 -12.54 -3.37 -5.93
CA SER A 46 -12.50 -4.57 -5.10
C SER A 46 -11.57 -5.59 -5.75
N HIS A 47 -11.11 -6.54 -4.99
CA HIS A 47 -10.25 -7.63 -5.46
C HIS A 47 -10.47 -8.86 -4.59
N ASP A 48 -10.07 -10.00 -5.14
CA ASP A 48 -10.19 -11.27 -4.45
C ASP A 48 -9.29 -11.39 -3.23
N HIS A 49 -8.16 -10.67 -3.24
CA HIS A 49 -7.22 -10.67 -2.12
C HIS A 49 -7.86 -10.11 -0.85
N GLU A 50 -7.67 -10.82 0.26
CA GLU A 50 -7.85 -10.24 1.58
C GLU A 50 -6.70 -9.26 1.82
N GLN A 51 -6.99 -8.14 2.48
CA GLN A 51 -5.99 -7.10 2.71
C GLN A 51 -6.06 -6.59 4.14
N LEU A 52 -4.90 -6.53 4.78
CA LEU A 52 -4.73 -5.87 6.08
C LEU A 52 -3.72 -4.75 5.91
N GLY A 53 -3.88 -3.67 6.66
CA GLY A 53 -2.91 -2.59 6.54
C GLY A 53 -2.81 -1.69 7.76
N LEU A 54 -1.80 -0.83 7.71
CA LEU A 54 -1.43 0.05 8.81
C LEU A 54 -0.83 1.34 8.25
N VAL A 55 -1.29 2.50 8.75
CA VAL A 55 -0.64 3.77 8.43
C VAL A 55 0.63 3.90 9.26
N VAL A 56 1.76 4.13 8.58
CA VAL A 56 3.05 4.40 9.21
C VAL A 56 3.28 5.90 9.36
N HIS A 57 2.91 6.69 8.34
CA HIS A 57 3.11 8.14 8.32
C HIS A 57 2.05 8.78 7.44
N GLY A 58 1.65 10.00 7.79
CA GLY A 58 0.67 10.76 7.00
C GLY A 58 -0.76 10.46 7.40
N SER A 59 -1.69 10.76 6.51
CA SER A 59 -3.12 10.61 6.79
C SER A 59 -3.89 10.25 5.52
N LEU A 60 -5.01 9.58 5.72
CA LEU A 60 -5.92 9.27 4.64
C LEU A 60 -7.34 9.07 5.17
N ARG A 61 -8.31 9.28 4.28
CA ARG A 61 -9.70 8.91 4.54
C ARG A 61 -9.95 7.60 3.82
N PHE A 62 -10.32 6.58 4.56
CA PHE A 62 -10.47 5.22 4.06
C PHE A 62 -11.93 4.79 4.20
N ARG A 63 -12.49 4.27 3.13
CA ARG A 63 -13.81 3.63 3.15
C ARG A 63 -13.67 2.16 2.79
N VAL A 64 -14.23 1.31 3.64
CA VAL A 64 -14.31 -0.13 3.42
C VAL A 64 -15.80 -0.52 3.57
N GLY A 65 -16.42 -0.96 2.48
CA GLY A 65 -17.85 -1.17 2.48
C GLY A 65 -18.58 0.13 2.84
N ASP A 66 -19.35 0.09 3.93
CA ASP A 66 -20.12 1.25 4.40
C ASP A 66 -19.41 2.06 5.50
N GLU A 67 -18.23 1.61 5.92
CA GLU A 67 -17.49 2.28 7.00
C GLU A 67 -16.46 3.24 6.43
N THR A 68 -16.50 4.50 6.88
CA THR A 68 -15.53 5.53 6.47
C THR A 68 -14.90 6.15 7.70
N ARG A 69 -13.57 6.28 7.70
CA ARG A 69 -12.83 6.94 8.80
C ARG A 69 -11.62 7.68 8.27
N ASP A 70 -11.27 8.74 8.99
CA ASP A 70 -9.98 9.40 8.81
C ASP A 70 -8.96 8.65 9.67
N LEU A 71 -7.84 8.27 9.07
CA LEU A 71 -6.78 7.52 9.71
C LEU A 71 -5.46 8.27 9.60
N SER A 72 -4.67 8.20 10.67
CA SER A 72 -3.29 8.69 10.71
C SER A 72 -2.41 7.58 11.29
N ALA A 73 -1.17 7.89 11.62
CA ALA A 73 -0.21 6.86 12.10
C ALA A 73 -0.83 5.98 13.18
N GLY A 74 -0.79 4.67 12.99
CA GLY A 74 -1.41 3.67 13.85
C GLY A 74 -2.81 3.23 13.42
N GLY A 75 -3.44 3.92 12.47
CA GLY A 75 -4.72 3.48 11.91
C GLY A 75 -4.58 2.20 11.11
N THR A 76 -5.57 1.33 11.20
CA THR A 76 -5.53 0.02 10.54
C THR A 76 -6.78 -0.22 9.71
N TRP A 77 -6.68 -1.15 8.76
CA TRP A 77 -7.83 -1.64 8.01
C TRP A 77 -7.78 -3.13 7.81
N ARG A 78 -8.96 -3.71 7.69
CA ARG A 78 -9.18 -5.09 7.34
C ARG A 78 -10.19 -5.12 6.20
N ILE A 79 -9.77 -5.59 5.05
CA ILE A 79 -10.60 -5.63 3.85
C ILE A 79 -10.80 -7.09 3.48
N PRO A 80 -11.99 -7.66 3.73
CA PRO A 80 -12.29 -9.01 3.28
C PRO A 80 -12.30 -9.10 1.75
N SER A 81 -12.12 -10.31 1.23
CA SER A 81 -12.18 -10.58 -0.20
C SER A 81 -13.42 -9.94 -0.83
N ASN A 82 -13.22 -9.23 -1.94
CA ASN A 82 -14.27 -8.63 -2.78
C ASN A 82 -15.10 -7.52 -2.13
N VAL A 83 -14.69 -6.99 -0.98
CA VAL A 83 -15.38 -5.85 -0.38
C VAL A 83 -14.88 -4.55 -1.04
N PRO A 84 -15.78 -3.71 -1.59
CA PRO A 84 -15.39 -2.44 -2.21
C PRO A 84 -14.73 -1.50 -1.21
N HIS A 85 -13.68 -0.82 -1.66
CA HIS A 85 -12.96 0.14 -0.82
C HIS A 85 -12.37 1.27 -1.66
N GLU A 86 -12.11 2.40 -1.00
CA GLU A 86 -11.67 3.64 -1.62
C GLU A 86 -10.81 4.41 -0.65
N VAL A 87 -9.78 5.11 -1.16
CA VAL A 87 -8.85 5.88 -0.34
C VAL A 87 -8.70 7.28 -0.91
N HIS A 88 -8.82 8.30 -0.04
CA HIS A 88 -8.47 9.68 -0.34
C HIS A 88 -7.30 10.06 0.56
N VAL A 89 -6.15 10.34 -0.05
CA VAL A 89 -4.91 10.64 0.68
C VAL A 89 -4.91 12.11 1.12
N GLY A 90 -4.43 12.36 2.33
CA GLY A 90 -4.34 13.71 2.87
C GLY A 90 -3.27 14.56 2.20
N PRO A 91 -3.18 15.86 2.59
CA PRO A 91 -2.32 16.83 1.89
C PRO A 91 -0.82 16.57 2.07
N GLU A 92 -0.42 15.73 3.01
CA GLU A 92 0.99 15.40 3.24
C GLU A 92 1.41 14.07 2.63
N GLY A 93 0.47 13.39 1.95
CA GLY A 93 0.71 12.03 1.48
C GLY A 93 0.60 11.03 2.61
N ALA A 94 0.96 9.78 2.32
CA ALA A 94 0.95 8.72 3.33
C ALA A 94 1.96 7.63 2.99
N ILE A 95 2.45 6.98 4.02
CA ILE A 95 3.24 5.75 3.94
C ILE A 95 2.44 4.70 4.70
N VAL A 96 2.13 3.60 4.04
CA VAL A 96 1.36 2.52 4.65
C VAL A 96 2.02 1.18 4.40
N VAL A 97 1.70 0.22 5.25
CA VAL A 97 2.06 -1.17 5.04
C VAL A 97 0.78 -1.93 4.74
N ASP A 98 0.79 -2.69 3.66
CA ASP A 98 -0.32 -3.58 3.30
C ASP A 98 0.17 -5.02 3.22
N VAL A 99 -0.68 -5.95 3.66
CA VAL A 99 -0.47 -7.38 3.51
C VAL A 99 -1.65 -7.95 2.73
N PHE A 100 -1.34 -8.72 1.70
CA PHE A 100 -2.35 -9.34 0.82
C PHE A 100 -2.22 -10.86 0.84
N ALA A 101 -3.34 -11.54 0.78
CA ALA A 101 -3.43 -12.98 0.58
C ALA A 101 -4.55 -13.28 -0.42
N PRO A 102 -4.32 -14.03 -1.49
CA PRO A 102 -3.03 -14.55 -1.95
C PRO A 102 -2.05 -13.46 -2.41
N THR A 103 -0.91 -13.85 -2.96
CA THR A 103 0.11 -12.91 -3.43
C THR A 103 -0.41 -11.99 -4.53
N ARG A 104 0.10 -10.76 -4.56
CA ARG A 104 -0.23 -9.77 -5.61
C ARG A 104 0.62 -10.04 -6.86
N ASP A 105 0.34 -11.14 -7.54
CA ASP A 105 1.07 -11.50 -8.75
C ASP A 105 0.89 -10.47 -9.86
N ASP A 106 -0.25 -9.79 -9.88
CA ASP A 106 -0.55 -8.70 -10.80
C ASP A 106 0.38 -7.49 -10.64
N TRP A 107 1.05 -7.35 -9.48
CA TRP A 107 2.00 -6.27 -9.24
C TRP A 107 3.42 -6.59 -9.70
N ARG A 108 3.74 -7.86 -9.95
CA ARG A 108 5.11 -8.28 -10.28
C ARG A 108 5.65 -7.63 -11.56
N GLU A 109 4.77 -7.31 -12.52
CA GLU A 109 5.14 -6.76 -13.80
C GLU A 109 4.77 -5.29 -13.97
N ARG A 110 4.42 -4.60 -12.87
CA ARG A 110 4.13 -3.17 -12.93
C ARG A 110 5.39 -2.38 -13.23
N ASP A 111 5.21 -1.19 -13.82
CA ASP A 111 6.31 -0.32 -14.21
C ASP A 111 7.16 0.10 -13.03
N ARG A 112 8.47 0.06 -13.20
CA ARG A 112 9.42 0.49 -12.18
C ARG A 112 9.42 2.02 -12.09
N VAL A 113 9.53 2.51 -10.86
CA VAL A 113 9.67 3.95 -10.57
C VAL A 113 11.05 4.16 -9.93
N GLU A 114 11.81 5.12 -10.47
CA GLU A 114 13.13 5.48 -9.96
C GLU A 114 13.03 6.74 -9.12
N ARG A 115 13.11 6.58 -7.81
CA ARG A 115 13.21 7.70 -6.88
C ARG A 115 13.70 7.23 -5.53
N ALA A 116 14.20 8.18 -4.72
CA ALA A 116 14.67 7.88 -3.37
C ALA A 116 13.51 7.35 -2.51
N PRO A 117 13.78 6.41 -1.60
CA PRO A 117 12.78 5.91 -0.66
C PRO A 117 12.24 7.04 0.22
N ARG A 118 10.94 7.03 0.46
CA ARG A 118 10.28 7.95 1.38
C ARG A 118 10.28 7.41 2.81
N TRP A 119 10.49 6.12 2.95
CA TRP A 119 10.55 5.44 4.25
C TRP A 119 11.44 4.18 4.13
N PRO A 120 12.27 3.82 5.17
CA PRO A 120 12.56 4.66 6.31
C PRO A 120 13.33 5.91 5.90
N ARG A 121 13.16 7.01 6.66
CA ARG A 121 13.91 8.24 6.36
C ARG A 121 15.39 8.03 6.69
N PRO A 122 16.28 8.61 5.90
CA PRO A 122 17.69 8.61 6.24
C PRO A 122 17.89 9.34 7.58
N SER A 123 18.73 8.78 8.44
CA SER A 123 19.05 9.36 9.75
C SER A 123 20.02 10.53 9.63
#